data_c7cbd543b391cb3d2efea904811551c9
#
_entry.id   c7cbd543b391cb3d2efea904811551c9
#
_cell.length_a   1.000
_cell.length_b   1.000
_cell.length_c   1.000
_cell.angle_alpha   90.00
_cell.angle_beta   90.00
_cell.angle_gamma   90.00
#
_symmetry.space_group_name_H-M   'P 1'
#
loop_
_entity.id
_entity.type
_entity.pdbx_description
1 polymer ?
#
loop_
_entity_poly.entity_id
_entity_poly.type
_entity_poly.pdbx_seq_one_letter_code
_entity_poly.pdbx_strand_id
1 'polypeptide(L)'
;MGKELVIRSNRGVTLTPPGRLLYYYGRSILEQFQVLEKLKNLSEESIYSKLAVSVDSIFLRDDLILQFYNHIRSADTEIKMIETTAEEVLNNVSDMTSEIGIVILNNYQLAIFKKMTELKDVEMIVLGTGPLYVHINEQNPLAKGEIIDAKELVSSTYIHLPHDFFSNLNLSLTIDGSIQISSFHKTITMSNYHAIINMLNHTDAFMLGHKWQIEELKHSRIKSMQFQNCNINKSFIIIKRKREILSDAAKIFLEIINDNYADM
;
A
#
# COMPACT_ATOMS: atom_id res chain seq x y z
N MET A 1 33.36 11.62 16.13
CA MET A 1 32.33 10.78 16.81
C MET A 1 32.77 10.27 18.19
N GLY A 2 34.01 10.22 18.58
CA GLY A 2 34.52 9.89 19.91
C GLY A 2 34.12 8.51 20.48
N LYS A 3 33.58 7.62 19.66
CA LYS A 3 33.21 6.26 20.07
C LYS A 3 34.03 5.24 19.30
N GLU A 4 34.48 4.19 20.00
CA GLU A 4 35.16 3.06 19.39
C GLU A 4 34.16 2.30 18.47
N LEU A 5 34.55 2.06 17.22
CA LEU A 5 33.69 1.43 16.21
C LEU A 5 34.04 -0.04 15.97
N VAL A 6 35.29 -0.42 16.28
CA VAL A 6 35.80 -1.79 16.07
C VAL A 6 36.58 -2.25 17.28
N ILE A 7 36.44 -3.54 17.62
CA ILE A 7 37.24 -4.23 18.63
C ILE A 7 38.20 -5.15 17.88
N ARG A 8 39.51 -5.01 18.14
CA ARG A 8 40.54 -5.90 17.61
C ARG A 8 40.88 -6.98 18.65
N SER A 9 40.96 -8.21 18.20
CA SER A 9 41.37 -9.34 19.00
C SER A 9 42.32 -10.25 18.21
N ASN A 10 42.97 -11.18 18.88
CA ASN A 10 43.81 -12.20 18.23
C ASN A 10 43.03 -13.11 17.25
N ARG A 11 41.66 -13.01 17.23
CA ARG A 11 40.77 -13.77 16.36
C ARG A 11 40.20 -12.91 15.22
N GLY A 12 40.65 -11.66 15.07
CA GLY A 12 40.18 -10.73 14.03
C GLY A 12 39.54 -9.46 14.58
N VAL A 13 38.74 -8.81 13.73
CA VAL A 13 38.09 -7.51 14.01
C VAL A 13 36.58 -7.74 14.11
N THR A 14 35.97 -7.21 15.16
CA THR A 14 34.51 -7.22 15.36
C THR A 14 33.99 -5.78 15.51
N LEU A 15 32.76 -5.54 15.04
CA LEU A 15 32.12 -4.23 15.18
C LEU A 15 31.48 -4.06 16.56
N THR A 16 31.71 -2.91 17.17
CA THR A 16 30.94 -2.46 18.35
C THR A 16 29.47 -2.17 17.96
N PRO A 17 28.53 -1.98 18.91
CA PRO A 17 27.17 -1.53 18.57
C PRO A 17 27.14 -0.23 17.75
N PRO A 18 27.90 0.84 18.09
CA PRO A 18 28.03 2.02 17.22
C PRO A 18 28.67 1.69 15.87
N GLY A 19 29.64 0.76 15.82
CA GLY A 19 30.27 0.31 14.58
C GLY A 19 29.29 -0.39 13.64
N ARG A 20 28.39 -1.24 14.14
CA ARG A 20 27.33 -1.88 13.35
C ARG A 20 26.37 -0.86 12.76
N LEU A 21 25.97 0.14 13.56
CA LEU A 21 25.09 1.19 13.08
C LEU A 21 25.74 2.01 11.96
N LEU A 22 26.99 2.41 12.15
CA LEU A 22 27.77 3.12 11.11
C LEU A 22 27.96 2.27 9.87
N TYR A 23 28.25 0.98 10.02
CA TYR A 23 28.40 0.05 8.89
C TYR A 23 27.10 -0.06 8.08
N TYR A 24 25.94 -0.18 8.76
CA TYR A 24 24.63 -0.29 8.12
C TYR A 24 24.33 0.96 7.27
N TYR A 25 24.44 2.15 7.87
CA TYR A 25 24.18 3.38 7.15
C TYR A 25 25.25 3.70 6.09
N GLY A 26 26.51 3.43 6.40
CA GLY A 26 27.63 3.63 5.46
C GLY A 26 27.51 2.74 4.23
N ARG A 27 27.08 1.49 4.40
CA ARG A 27 26.80 0.58 3.29
C ARG A 27 25.67 1.10 2.40
N SER A 28 24.56 1.55 2.98
CA SER A 28 23.45 2.15 2.24
C SER A 28 23.90 3.37 1.42
N ILE A 29 24.70 4.26 2.00
CA ILE A 29 25.26 5.43 1.28
C ILE A 29 26.15 4.98 0.12
N LEU A 30 27.01 3.98 0.33
CA LEU A 30 27.88 3.46 -0.73
C LEU A 30 27.09 2.82 -1.87
N GLU A 31 26.04 2.08 -1.55
CA GLU A 31 25.14 1.48 -2.55
C GLU A 31 24.46 2.59 -3.39
N GLN A 32 23.98 3.66 -2.75
CA GLN A 32 23.41 4.82 -3.44
C GLN A 32 24.46 5.55 -4.30
N PHE A 33 25.69 5.68 -3.80
CA PHE A 33 26.78 6.29 -4.55
C PHE A 33 27.16 5.46 -5.78
N GLN A 34 27.19 4.13 -5.68
CA GLN A 34 27.42 3.25 -6.84
C GLN A 34 26.34 3.40 -7.91
N VAL A 35 25.08 3.63 -7.51
CA VAL A 35 23.99 3.95 -8.45
C VAL A 35 24.29 5.27 -9.18
N LEU A 36 24.72 6.31 -8.44
CA LEU A 36 25.10 7.59 -9.04
C LEU A 36 26.29 7.47 -10.01
N GLU A 37 27.27 6.63 -9.70
CA GLU A 37 28.41 6.36 -10.62
C GLU A 37 27.95 5.66 -11.90
N LYS A 38 27.00 4.74 -11.81
CA LYS A 38 26.38 4.09 -12.99
C LYS A 38 25.64 5.08 -13.88
N LEU A 39 25.03 6.14 -13.30
CA LEU A 39 24.34 7.18 -14.07
C LEU A 39 25.25 7.91 -15.07
N LYS A 40 26.57 8.02 -14.80
CA LYS A 40 27.52 8.60 -15.74
C LYS A 40 27.67 7.84 -17.06
N ASN A 41 27.33 6.55 -17.05
CA ASN A 41 27.52 5.65 -18.18
C ASN A 41 26.17 5.23 -18.83
N LEU A 42 25.03 5.77 -18.32
CA LEU A 42 23.72 5.47 -18.87
C LEU A 42 23.43 6.41 -20.04
N SER A 43 22.93 5.89 -21.15
CA SER A 43 22.28 6.70 -22.19
C SER A 43 21.00 7.34 -21.64
N GLU A 44 20.57 8.46 -22.21
CA GLU A 44 19.33 9.11 -21.78
C GLU A 44 18.13 8.12 -21.80
N GLU A 45 18.04 7.22 -22.78
CA GLU A 45 17.03 6.17 -22.87
C GLU A 45 17.01 5.22 -21.68
N SER A 46 18.16 4.89 -21.08
CA SER A 46 18.22 3.95 -19.94
C SER A 46 17.91 4.61 -18.58
N ILE A 47 17.94 5.93 -18.49
CA ILE A 47 17.55 6.68 -17.28
C ILE A 47 16.04 6.66 -17.08
N TYR A 48 15.27 6.67 -18.18
CA TYR A 48 13.81 6.73 -18.19
C TYR A 48 13.12 5.37 -18.02
N SER A 49 13.87 4.29 -17.88
CA SER A 49 13.33 2.92 -17.76
C SER A 49 13.16 2.40 -16.33
N LYS A 50 13.36 3.24 -15.31
CA LYS A 50 13.18 2.84 -13.91
C LYS A 50 11.84 3.32 -13.38
N LEU A 51 11.14 2.42 -12.69
CA LEU A 51 9.90 2.72 -11.99
C LEU A 51 9.95 2.18 -10.57
N ALA A 52 9.70 3.02 -9.59
CA ALA A 52 9.44 2.62 -8.22
C ALA A 52 8.05 3.08 -7.80
N VAL A 53 7.21 2.14 -7.36
CA VAL A 53 5.84 2.38 -6.90
C VAL A 53 5.69 1.85 -5.49
N SER A 54 5.13 2.65 -4.60
CA SER A 54 4.68 2.22 -3.27
C SER A 54 3.17 2.20 -3.19
N VAL A 55 2.60 1.15 -2.61
CA VAL A 55 1.15 0.96 -2.51
C VAL A 55 0.72 0.62 -1.09
N ASP A 56 -0.44 1.13 -0.66
CA ASP A 56 -1.10 0.80 0.60
C ASP A 56 -2.51 0.31 0.35
N SER A 57 -2.87 -0.75 1.08
CA SER A 57 -4.25 -1.28 1.16
C SER A 57 -4.89 -1.67 -0.16
N ILE A 58 -4.14 -1.63 -1.26
CA ILE A 58 -4.56 -2.13 -2.55
C ILE A 58 -3.52 -3.13 -3.06
N PHE A 59 -4.02 -4.22 -3.56
CA PHE A 59 -3.23 -5.17 -4.33
C PHE A 59 -3.52 -4.86 -5.78
N LEU A 60 -2.47 -4.48 -6.49
CA LEU A 60 -2.58 -4.27 -7.92
C LEU A 60 -2.90 -5.62 -8.56
N ARG A 61 -3.96 -5.67 -9.34
CA ARG A 61 -4.38 -6.88 -10.05
C ARG A 61 -3.22 -7.43 -10.89
N ASP A 62 -3.06 -8.74 -10.85
CA ASP A 62 -1.98 -9.43 -11.56
C ASP A 62 -2.00 -9.14 -13.07
N ASP A 63 -3.21 -9.01 -13.67
CA ASP A 63 -3.37 -8.68 -15.09
C ASP A 63 -2.85 -7.28 -15.44
N LEU A 64 -2.96 -6.30 -14.53
CA LEU A 64 -2.42 -4.95 -14.74
C LEU A 64 -0.90 -4.95 -14.66
N ILE A 65 -0.33 -5.71 -13.73
CA ILE A 65 1.13 -5.88 -13.63
C ILE A 65 1.65 -6.55 -14.90
N LEU A 66 0.97 -7.59 -15.39
CA LEU A 66 1.31 -8.25 -16.66
C LEU A 66 1.15 -7.32 -17.87
N GLN A 67 0.07 -6.52 -17.90
CA GLN A 67 -0.14 -5.51 -18.94
C GLN A 67 1.02 -4.50 -18.95
N PHE A 68 1.37 -3.97 -17.80
CA PHE A 68 2.50 -3.06 -17.65
C PHE A 68 3.82 -3.71 -18.11
N TYR A 69 4.12 -4.92 -17.63
CA TYR A 69 5.30 -5.66 -18.04
C TYR A 69 5.40 -5.84 -19.57
N ASN A 70 4.29 -6.16 -20.23
CA ASN A 70 4.27 -6.34 -21.69
C ASN A 70 4.59 -5.05 -22.46
N HIS A 71 4.27 -3.87 -21.91
CA HIS A 71 4.63 -2.59 -22.53
C HIS A 71 6.13 -2.28 -22.43
N ILE A 72 6.76 -2.70 -21.35
CA ILE A 72 8.14 -2.32 -21.04
C ILE A 72 9.17 -3.43 -21.26
N ARG A 73 8.74 -4.66 -21.62
CA ARG A 73 9.61 -5.87 -21.70
C ARG A 73 10.80 -5.74 -22.65
N SER A 74 10.77 -4.81 -23.61
CA SER A 74 11.85 -4.57 -24.56
C SER A 74 12.86 -3.51 -24.10
N ALA A 75 12.59 -2.85 -22.97
CA ALA A 75 13.44 -1.83 -22.40
C ALA A 75 14.31 -2.40 -21.26
N ASP A 76 15.47 -1.82 -21.06
CA ASP A 76 16.35 -2.13 -19.92
C ASP A 76 15.75 -1.47 -18.66
N THR A 77 14.73 -2.12 -18.08
CA THR A 77 13.84 -1.53 -17.08
C THR A 77 14.03 -2.18 -15.71
N GLU A 78 14.17 -1.36 -14.67
CA GLU A 78 14.11 -1.78 -13.27
C GLU A 78 12.76 -1.37 -12.68
N ILE A 79 11.96 -2.36 -12.27
CA ILE A 79 10.65 -2.13 -11.63
C ILE A 79 10.76 -2.50 -10.17
N LYS A 80 10.37 -1.60 -9.28
CA LYS A 80 10.28 -1.83 -7.84
C LYS A 80 8.86 -1.53 -7.39
N MET A 81 8.16 -2.55 -6.89
CA MET A 81 6.85 -2.42 -6.25
C MET A 81 6.98 -2.71 -4.76
N ILE A 82 6.50 -1.80 -3.93
CA ILE A 82 6.61 -1.85 -2.48
C ILE A 82 5.21 -1.79 -1.88
N GLU A 83 4.78 -2.88 -1.27
CA GLU A 83 3.56 -2.91 -0.46
C GLU A 83 3.91 -2.47 0.96
N THR A 84 3.24 -1.42 1.44
CA THR A 84 3.53 -0.85 2.76
C THR A 84 2.33 -0.07 3.29
N THR A 85 2.48 0.69 4.36
CA THR A 85 1.42 1.51 4.97
C THR A 85 1.28 2.86 4.28
N ALA A 86 0.12 3.52 4.42
CA ALA A 86 -0.13 4.84 3.82
C ALA A 86 0.89 5.91 4.25
N GLU A 87 1.34 5.84 5.50
CA GLU A 87 2.38 6.71 6.03
C GLU A 87 3.71 6.50 5.31
N GLU A 88 4.13 5.23 5.14
CA GLU A 88 5.35 4.89 4.44
C GLU A 88 5.27 5.17 2.94
N VAL A 89 4.10 4.99 2.30
CA VAL A 89 3.89 5.39 0.90
C VAL A 89 4.17 6.88 0.72
N LEU A 90 3.64 7.73 1.61
CA LEU A 90 3.89 9.16 1.57
C LEU A 90 5.36 9.52 1.79
N ASN A 91 6.03 8.83 2.74
CA ASN A 91 7.46 9.02 2.99
C ASN A 91 8.28 8.59 1.77
N ASN A 92 8.03 7.40 1.21
CA ASN A 92 8.74 6.88 0.05
C ASN A 92 8.63 7.80 -1.18
N VAL A 93 7.47 8.42 -1.39
CA VAL A 93 7.31 9.41 -2.47
C VAL A 93 8.04 10.70 -2.15
N SER A 94 7.94 11.19 -0.92
CA SER A 94 8.58 12.44 -0.49
C SER A 94 10.12 12.38 -0.56
N ASP A 95 10.73 11.27 -0.16
CA ASP A 95 12.17 11.06 -0.09
C ASP A 95 12.79 10.41 -1.34
N MET A 96 12.01 10.32 -2.44
CA MET A 96 12.44 9.77 -3.74
C MET A 96 12.72 8.26 -3.76
N THR A 97 12.28 7.51 -2.75
CA THR A 97 12.33 6.04 -2.75
C THR A 97 11.34 5.46 -3.78
N SER A 98 10.21 6.15 -3.98
CA SER A 98 9.23 5.84 -5.02
C SER A 98 8.86 7.08 -5.83
N GLU A 99 8.61 6.88 -7.12
CA GLU A 99 8.15 7.91 -8.04
C GLU A 99 6.64 8.13 -7.92
N ILE A 100 5.91 7.04 -7.70
CA ILE A 100 4.46 7.01 -7.57
C ILE A 100 4.10 6.34 -6.25
N GLY A 101 3.09 6.88 -5.57
CA GLY A 101 2.41 6.23 -4.46
C GLY A 101 0.93 6.03 -4.75
N ILE A 102 0.37 4.90 -4.30
CA ILE A 102 -1.07 4.61 -4.36
C ILE A 102 -1.55 4.31 -2.95
N VAL A 103 -2.59 5.00 -2.51
CA VAL A 103 -3.19 4.78 -1.18
C VAL A 103 -4.72 4.75 -1.26
N ILE A 104 -5.33 3.94 -0.42
CA ILE A 104 -6.79 3.88 -0.26
C ILE A 104 -7.18 4.42 1.11
N LEU A 105 -7.69 5.63 1.14
CA LEU A 105 -8.05 6.34 2.36
C LEU A 105 -9.55 6.56 2.46
N ASN A 106 -10.07 6.58 3.69
CA ASN A 106 -11.44 7.01 3.89
C ASN A 106 -11.54 8.54 4.02
N ASN A 107 -12.77 9.03 4.01
CA ASN A 107 -13.08 10.46 4.07
C ASN A 107 -12.50 11.18 5.32
N TYR A 108 -12.28 10.47 6.43
CA TYR A 108 -11.69 11.05 7.66
C TYR A 108 -10.17 11.12 7.58
N GLN A 109 -9.54 10.10 7.03
CA GLN A 109 -8.09 10.05 6.80
C GLN A 109 -7.66 11.06 5.75
N LEU A 110 -8.49 11.25 4.70
CA LEU A 110 -8.21 12.09 3.54
C LEU A 110 -7.85 13.53 3.92
N ALA A 111 -8.57 14.12 4.86
CA ALA A 111 -8.35 15.51 5.28
C ALA A 111 -6.96 15.69 5.95
N ILE A 112 -6.54 14.71 6.72
CA ILE A 112 -5.23 14.72 7.40
C ILE A 112 -4.12 14.42 6.38
N PHE A 113 -4.32 13.41 5.54
CA PHE A 113 -3.37 13.02 4.52
C PHE A 113 -3.07 14.18 3.55
N LYS A 114 -4.11 14.91 3.12
CA LYS A 114 -3.97 16.11 2.28
C LYS A 114 -3.04 17.16 2.90
N LYS A 115 -3.18 17.44 4.18
CA LYS A 115 -2.28 18.38 4.87
C LYS A 115 -0.84 17.87 4.89
N MET A 116 -0.65 16.57 5.10
CA MET A 116 0.69 15.97 5.11
C MET A 116 1.33 15.98 3.73
N THR A 117 0.56 15.73 2.65
CA THR A 117 1.08 15.84 1.27
C THR A 117 1.50 17.27 0.94
N GLU A 118 0.73 18.29 1.37
CA GLU A 118 1.07 19.69 1.19
C GLU A 118 2.39 20.05 1.89
N LEU A 119 2.60 19.59 3.13
CA LEU A 119 3.83 19.83 3.90
C LEU A 119 5.06 19.15 3.31
N LYS A 120 4.88 18.05 2.59
CA LYS A 120 5.95 17.26 1.97
C LYS A 120 6.17 17.57 0.47
N ASP A 121 5.53 18.60 -0.05
CA ASP A 121 5.57 19.00 -1.47
C ASP A 121 5.16 17.87 -2.43
N VAL A 122 4.17 17.09 -2.00
CA VAL A 122 3.57 15.97 -2.75
C VAL A 122 2.23 16.41 -3.33
N GLU A 123 1.96 16.06 -4.58
CA GLU A 123 0.69 16.23 -5.27
C GLU A 123 -0.19 15.01 -5.04
N MET A 124 -1.48 15.23 -4.84
CA MET A 124 -2.48 14.20 -4.61
C MET A 124 -3.56 14.26 -5.68
N ILE A 125 -3.83 13.13 -6.33
CA ILE A 125 -4.84 12.96 -7.37
C ILE A 125 -5.82 11.90 -6.91
N VAL A 126 -7.10 12.25 -6.78
CA VAL A 126 -8.17 11.30 -6.45
C VAL A 126 -8.73 10.72 -7.74
N LEU A 127 -8.56 9.43 -7.99
CA LEU A 127 -9.10 8.74 -9.17
C LEU A 127 -10.57 8.40 -9.02
N GLY A 128 -11.00 8.06 -7.84
CA GLY A 128 -12.38 7.68 -7.61
C GLY A 128 -12.72 7.54 -6.12
N THR A 129 -14.02 7.44 -5.84
CA THR A 129 -14.54 7.25 -4.49
C THR A 129 -15.64 6.20 -4.52
N GLY A 130 -15.72 5.39 -3.47
CA GLY A 130 -16.75 4.36 -3.34
C GLY A 130 -17.01 4.01 -1.88
N PRO A 131 -18.10 3.30 -1.57
CA PRO A 131 -18.45 2.92 -0.21
C PRO A 131 -17.44 1.95 0.40
N LEU A 132 -17.51 1.83 1.73
CA LEU A 132 -16.84 0.76 2.45
C LEU A 132 -17.53 -0.57 2.14
N TYR A 133 -16.75 -1.61 1.92
CA TYR A 133 -17.20 -2.98 1.72
C TYR A 133 -16.74 -3.90 2.86
N VAL A 134 -17.44 -4.99 3.05
CA VAL A 134 -16.97 -6.17 3.77
C VAL A 134 -16.75 -7.30 2.77
N HIS A 135 -15.64 -7.99 2.92
CA HIS A 135 -15.29 -9.21 2.18
C HIS A 135 -15.39 -10.40 3.13
N ILE A 136 -16.21 -11.38 2.78
CA ILE A 136 -16.54 -12.54 3.61
C ILE A 136 -16.68 -13.77 2.71
N ASN A 137 -16.48 -14.98 3.26
CA ASN A 137 -16.71 -16.21 2.50
C ASN A 137 -18.15 -16.27 1.98
N GLU A 138 -18.34 -16.63 0.70
CA GLU A 138 -19.67 -16.76 0.08
C GLU A 138 -20.57 -17.79 0.77
N GLN A 139 -19.98 -18.80 1.43
CA GLN A 139 -20.69 -19.84 2.19
C GLN A 139 -21.02 -19.41 3.63
N ASN A 140 -20.53 -18.25 4.08
CA ASN A 140 -20.86 -17.74 5.40
C ASN A 140 -22.37 -17.47 5.51
N PRO A 141 -23.05 -17.89 6.58
CA PRO A 141 -24.50 -17.62 6.78
C PRO A 141 -24.87 -16.13 6.67
N LEU A 142 -23.94 -15.22 6.91
CA LEU A 142 -24.13 -13.77 6.78
C LEU A 142 -24.05 -13.28 5.33
N ALA A 143 -23.53 -14.06 4.39
CA ALA A 143 -23.35 -13.68 2.99
C ALA A 143 -24.63 -13.82 2.13
N LYS A 144 -25.83 -13.61 2.69
CA LYS A 144 -27.12 -13.89 2.03
C LYS A 144 -27.61 -12.77 1.10
N GLY A 145 -27.11 -11.55 1.25
CA GLY A 145 -27.57 -10.37 0.48
C GLY A 145 -26.40 -9.59 -0.09
N GLU A 146 -26.69 -8.42 -0.63
CA GLU A 146 -25.68 -7.44 -1.08
C GLU A 146 -25.35 -6.41 0.02
N ILE A 147 -26.14 -6.39 1.09
CA ILE A 147 -26.04 -5.44 2.20
C ILE A 147 -26.02 -6.23 3.51
N ILE A 148 -25.21 -5.80 4.46
CA ILE A 148 -25.09 -6.42 5.79
C ILE A 148 -25.20 -5.35 6.88
N ASP A 149 -25.75 -5.72 8.04
CA ASP A 149 -25.70 -4.93 9.27
C ASP A 149 -24.35 -5.18 9.98
N ALA A 150 -23.62 -4.13 10.33
CA ALA A 150 -22.33 -4.24 11.00
C ALA A 150 -22.40 -5.00 12.33
N LYS A 151 -23.56 -4.99 13.00
CA LYS A 151 -23.81 -5.73 14.26
C LYS A 151 -23.66 -7.24 14.10
N GLU A 152 -24.01 -7.78 12.94
CA GLU A 152 -23.90 -9.21 12.66
C GLU A 152 -22.45 -9.71 12.65
N LEU A 153 -21.49 -8.81 12.40
CA LEU A 153 -20.06 -9.13 12.33
C LEU A 153 -19.33 -9.06 13.68
N VAL A 154 -19.94 -8.52 14.73
CA VAL A 154 -19.26 -8.27 16.03
C VAL A 154 -18.70 -9.56 16.67
N SER A 155 -19.34 -10.70 16.44
CA SER A 155 -18.87 -12.00 16.93
C SER A 155 -17.89 -12.72 15.99
N SER A 156 -17.72 -12.24 14.76
CA SER A 156 -16.85 -12.82 13.73
C SER A 156 -15.40 -12.36 13.90
N THR A 157 -14.47 -13.06 13.25
CA THR A 157 -13.06 -12.72 13.28
C THR A 157 -12.75 -11.66 12.21
N TYR A 158 -12.25 -10.50 12.64
CA TYR A 158 -11.83 -9.42 11.76
C TYR A 158 -10.37 -9.58 11.37
N ILE A 159 -10.08 -9.71 10.07
CA ILE A 159 -8.73 -9.70 9.53
C ILE A 159 -8.42 -8.29 9.06
N HIS A 160 -7.28 -7.75 9.49
CA HIS A 160 -6.83 -6.42 9.09
C HIS A 160 -5.32 -6.38 8.83
N LEU A 161 -4.90 -5.39 8.06
CA LEU A 161 -3.48 -5.09 7.82
C LEU A 161 -2.84 -4.52 9.09
N PRO A 162 -1.49 -4.55 9.22
CA PRO A 162 -0.79 -3.88 10.30
C PRO A 162 -1.20 -2.41 10.41
N HIS A 163 -1.33 -1.93 11.65
CA HIS A 163 -1.73 -0.55 11.91
C HIS A 163 -0.56 0.42 11.72
N ASP A 164 -0.87 1.56 11.13
CA ASP A 164 -0.05 2.75 11.06
C ASP A 164 -0.80 3.95 11.68
N PHE A 165 -0.25 5.15 11.54
CA PHE A 165 -0.93 6.36 12.01
C PHE A 165 -2.33 6.52 11.40
N PHE A 166 -2.48 6.31 10.09
CA PHE A 166 -3.75 6.50 9.39
C PHE A 166 -4.78 5.42 9.74
N SER A 167 -4.38 4.16 9.81
CA SER A 167 -5.28 3.06 10.18
C SER A 167 -5.76 3.16 11.63
N ASN A 168 -4.94 3.69 12.55
CA ASN A 168 -5.35 3.95 13.92
C ASN A 168 -6.47 5.00 14.04
N LEU A 169 -6.55 5.95 13.10
CA LEU A 169 -7.66 6.89 13.03
C LEU A 169 -9.01 6.21 12.77
N ASN A 170 -8.99 5.00 12.20
CA ASN A 170 -10.20 4.25 11.91
C ASN A 170 -10.83 3.59 13.14
N LEU A 171 -10.08 3.33 14.19
CA LEU A 171 -10.56 2.55 15.35
C LEU A 171 -11.79 3.15 16.02
N SER A 172 -11.91 4.48 16.01
CA SER A 172 -13.07 5.21 16.55
C SER A 172 -14.19 5.46 15.54
N LEU A 173 -14.02 5.07 14.27
CA LEU A 173 -15.05 5.28 13.27
C LEU A 173 -16.24 4.34 13.49
N THR A 174 -17.42 4.90 13.29
CA THR A 174 -18.69 4.18 13.39
C THR A 174 -19.15 3.81 11.99
N ILE A 175 -19.40 2.51 11.74
CA ILE A 175 -19.74 1.99 10.41
C ILE A 175 -21.17 2.43 10.02
N ASP A 176 -22.14 2.13 10.86
CA ASP A 176 -23.58 2.34 10.59
C ASP A 176 -24.25 3.31 11.58
N GLY A 177 -23.46 4.15 12.24
CA GLY A 177 -23.91 5.02 13.32
C GLY A 177 -23.96 4.36 14.71
N SER A 178 -23.69 3.05 14.80
CA SER A 178 -23.76 2.29 16.06
C SER A 178 -22.52 1.43 16.35
N ILE A 179 -21.93 0.78 15.38
CA ILE A 179 -20.80 -0.13 15.55
C ILE A 179 -19.48 0.56 15.18
N GLN A 180 -18.58 0.65 16.15
CA GLN A 180 -17.21 1.12 15.92
C GLN A 180 -16.34 -0.02 15.41
N ILE A 181 -15.32 0.31 14.61
CA ILE A 181 -14.32 -0.67 14.16
C ILE A 181 -13.62 -1.33 15.36
N SER A 182 -13.38 -0.60 16.42
CA SER A 182 -12.83 -1.11 17.69
C SER A 182 -13.74 -2.12 18.42
N SER A 183 -15.00 -2.25 18.02
CA SER A 183 -15.93 -3.24 18.59
C SER A 183 -15.68 -4.66 18.09
N PHE A 184 -14.87 -4.85 17.04
CA PHE A 184 -14.44 -6.15 16.58
C PHE A 184 -13.29 -6.68 17.46
N HIS A 185 -13.65 -7.48 18.47
CA HIS A 185 -12.67 -7.93 19.49
C HIS A 185 -11.84 -9.13 19.07
N LYS A 186 -12.32 -9.96 18.13
CA LYS A 186 -11.58 -11.07 17.56
C LYS A 186 -10.83 -10.58 16.33
N THR A 187 -9.53 -10.40 16.43
CA THR A 187 -8.73 -9.83 15.33
C THR A 187 -7.56 -10.71 14.95
N ILE A 188 -7.23 -10.69 13.67
CA ILE A 188 -6.01 -11.26 13.10
C ILE A 188 -5.33 -10.17 12.29
N THR A 189 -4.08 -9.85 12.64
CA THR A 189 -3.26 -8.89 11.87
C THR A 189 -2.38 -9.66 10.89
N MET A 190 -2.49 -9.37 9.62
CA MET A 190 -1.71 -9.99 8.55
C MET A 190 -1.28 -8.95 7.52
N SER A 191 -0.04 -9.07 7.01
CA SER A 191 0.49 -8.22 5.93
C SER A 191 0.55 -8.96 4.58
N ASN A 192 0.43 -10.28 4.58
CA ASN A 192 0.48 -11.08 3.36
C ASN A 192 -0.93 -11.25 2.79
N TYR A 193 -1.18 -10.62 1.64
CA TYR A 193 -2.49 -10.64 0.98
C TYR A 193 -2.95 -12.05 0.58
N HIS A 194 -2.06 -12.85 0.02
CA HIS A 194 -2.39 -14.20 -0.38
C HIS A 194 -2.86 -15.04 0.83
N ALA A 195 -2.23 -14.87 1.98
CA ALA A 195 -2.67 -15.51 3.23
C ALA A 195 -4.03 -14.96 3.70
N ILE A 196 -4.31 -13.66 3.54
CA ILE A 196 -5.61 -13.05 3.85
C ILE A 196 -6.70 -13.69 2.97
N ILE A 197 -6.49 -13.74 1.65
CA ILE A 197 -7.45 -14.35 0.72
C ILE A 197 -7.69 -15.83 1.06
N ASN A 198 -6.64 -16.56 1.39
CA ASN A 198 -6.76 -17.96 1.78
C ASN A 198 -7.57 -18.13 3.09
N MET A 199 -7.34 -17.25 4.07
CA MET A 199 -8.14 -17.23 5.30
C MET A 199 -9.62 -16.93 5.02
N LEU A 200 -9.92 -15.91 4.22
CA LEU A 200 -11.29 -15.56 3.83
C LEU A 200 -11.98 -16.69 3.06
N ASN A 201 -11.26 -17.40 2.20
CA ASN A 201 -11.81 -18.53 1.43
C ASN A 201 -12.19 -19.76 2.29
N HIS A 202 -11.58 -19.92 3.47
CA HIS A 202 -11.69 -21.18 4.24
C HIS A 202 -12.18 -20.99 5.68
N THR A 203 -12.51 -19.77 6.09
CA THR A 203 -12.98 -19.48 7.45
C THR A 203 -14.23 -18.60 7.44
N ASP A 204 -14.79 -18.33 8.62
CA ASP A 204 -15.86 -17.37 8.86
C ASP A 204 -15.36 -15.93 9.09
N ALA A 205 -14.06 -15.69 8.93
CA ALA A 205 -13.47 -14.39 9.09
C ALA A 205 -13.91 -13.41 7.98
N PHE A 206 -13.81 -12.12 8.28
CA PHE A 206 -14.10 -11.05 7.33
C PHE A 206 -12.98 -10.01 7.30
N MET A 207 -12.94 -9.23 6.23
CA MET A 207 -12.06 -8.07 6.06
C MET A 207 -12.89 -6.87 5.61
N LEU A 208 -12.55 -5.67 6.11
CA LEU A 208 -13.07 -4.42 5.57
C LEU A 208 -12.25 -4.02 4.34
N GLY A 209 -12.94 -3.65 3.27
CA GLY A 209 -12.30 -3.36 2.00
C GLY A 209 -12.99 -2.26 1.20
N HIS A 210 -12.83 -2.28 -0.11
CA HIS A 210 -13.29 -1.25 -1.02
C HIS A 210 -13.68 -1.84 -2.39
N LYS A 211 -14.38 -1.06 -3.22
CA LYS A 211 -14.91 -1.51 -4.52
C LYS A 211 -13.83 -2.03 -5.48
N TRP A 212 -12.63 -1.48 -5.45
CA TRP A 212 -11.54 -1.86 -6.37
C TRP A 212 -10.95 -3.25 -6.11
N GLN A 213 -11.28 -3.88 -4.96
CA GLN A 213 -10.93 -5.28 -4.68
C GLN A 213 -11.95 -6.27 -5.26
N ILE A 214 -13.15 -5.83 -5.63
CA ILE A 214 -14.24 -6.72 -6.05
C ILE A 214 -13.85 -7.54 -7.28
N GLU A 215 -13.26 -6.89 -8.29
CA GLU A 215 -12.88 -7.57 -9.53
C GLU A 215 -11.76 -8.59 -9.29
N GLU A 216 -10.80 -8.27 -8.42
CA GLU A 216 -9.73 -9.17 -8.02
C GLU A 216 -10.27 -10.40 -7.26
N LEU A 217 -11.24 -10.18 -6.39
CA LEU A 217 -11.87 -11.24 -5.60
C LEU A 217 -12.86 -12.12 -6.38
N LYS A 218 -13.21 -11.75 -7.61
CA LYS A 218 -14.24 -12.40 -8.44
C LYS A 218 -14.02 -13.90 -8.68
N HIS A 219 -12.76 -14.34 -8.70
CA HIS A 219 -12.40 -15.75 -8.91
C HIS A 219 -12.16 -16.51 -7.60
N SER A 220 -12.42 -15.87 -6.45
CA SER A 220 -12.35 -16.47 -5.12
C SER A 220 -13.75 -16.83 -4.61
N ARG A 221 -13.81 -17.54 -3.50
CA ARG A 221 -15.08 -17.81 -2.79
C ARG A 221 -15.46 -16.68 -1.83
N ILE A 222 -15.14 -15.45 -2.19
CA ILE A 222 -15.33 -14.28 -1.35
C ILE A 222 -16.43 -13.43 -1.95
N LYS A 223 -17.42 -13.11 -1.14
CA LYS A 223 -18.48 -12.17 -1.46
C LYS A 223 -18.16 -10.80 -0.88
N SER A 224 -18.35 -9.78 -1.68
CA SER A 224 -18.21 -8.37 -1.30
C SER A 224 -19.59 -7.78 -1.06
N MET A 225 -19.84 -7.23 0.12
CA MET A 225 -21.13 -6.66 0.50
C MET A 225 -20.94 -5.23 1.01
N GLN A 226 -21.97 -4.40 0.84
CA GLN A 226 -21.99 -3.06 1.42
C GLN A 226 -22.62 -3.07 2.83
N PHE A 227 -22.27 -2.10 3.64
CA PHE A 227 -22.91 -1.92 4.94
C PHE A 227 -24.21 -1.12 4.83
N GLN A 228 -25.21 -1.50 5.61
CA GLN A 228 -26.42 -0.72 5.76
C GLN A 228 -26.09 0.62 6.45
N ASN A 229 -26.62 1.73 5.92
CA ASN A 229 -26.50 3.07 6.51
C ASN A 229 -25.04 3.53 6.80
N CYS A 230 -24.05 3.06 6.03
CA CYS A 230 -22.65 3.43 6.21
C CYS A 230 -22.31 4.70 5.42
N ASN A 231 -21.73 5.69 6.12
CA ASN A 231 -21.26 6.94 5.54
C ASN A 231 -19.74 6.97 5.32
N ILE A 232 -19.06 5.84 5.52
CA ILE A 232 -17.62 5.72 5.25
C ILE A 232 -17.43 5.46 3.76
N ASN A 233 -16.76 6.38 3.09
CA ASN A 233 -16.32 6.23 1.71
C ASN A 233 -14.81 6.06 1.67
N LYS A 234 -14.36 5.24 0.74
CA LYS A 234 -12.94 5.03 0.41
C LYS A 234 -12.60 5.79 -0.88
N SER A 235 -11.45 6.43 -0.91
CA SER A 235 -10.93 7.11 -2.10
C SER A 235 -9.66 6.42 -2.59
N PHE A 236 -9.59 6.14 -3.88
CA PHE A 236 -8.38 5.72 -4.57
C PHE A 236 -7.56 6.95 -4.91
N ILE A 237 -6.35 7.01 -4.40
CA ILE A 237 -5.52 8.20 -4.46
C ILE A 237 -4.16 7.84 -5.03
N ILE A 238 -3.74 8.58 -6.03
CA ILE A 238 -2.38 8.59 -6.54
C ILE A 238 -1.65 9.79 -5.96
N ILE A 239 -0.40 9.58 -5.54
CA ILE A 239 0.48 10.65 -5.10
C ILE A 239 1.80 10.61 -5.86
N LYS A 240 2.35 11.78 -6.14
CA LYS A 240 3.67 11.99 -6.74
C LYS A 240 4.26 13.31 -6.23
N ARG A 241 5.57 13.51 -6.36
CA ARG A 241 6.16 14.80 -6.02
C ARG A 241 5.64 15.90 -6.94
N LYS A 242 5.42 17.09 -6.39
CA LYS A 242 5.08 18.26 -7.20
C LYS A 242 6.23 18.58 -8.16
N ARG A 243 5.88 19.03 -9.37
CA ARG A 243 6.81 19.45 -10.41
C ARG A 243 7.80 18.38 -10.87
N GLU A 244 7.63 17.13 -10.48
CA GLU A 244 8.45 16.04 -10.96
C GLU A 244 8.11 15.69 -12.40
N ILE A 245 9.14 15.51 -13.22
CA ILE A 245 9.01 14.95 -14.55
C ILE A 245 9.01 13.43 -14.38
N LEU A 246 7.86 12.82 -14.61
CA LEU A 246 7.71 11.38 -14.52
C LEU A 246 8.49 10.65 -15.62
N SER A 247 9.09 9.52 -15.27
CA SER A 247 9.68 8.59 -16.22
C SER A 247 8.63 8.09 -17.22
N ASP A 248 9.06 7.61 -18.38
CA ASP A 248 8.13 7.07 -19.36
C ASP A 248 7.44 5.79 -18.84
N ALA A 249 8.15 4.98 -18.07
CA ALA A 249 7.58 3.84 -17.37
C ALA A 249 6.46 4.26 -16.39
N ALA A 250 6.68 5.35 -15.64
CA ALA A 250 5.67 5.90 -14.72
C ALA A 250 4.43 6.42 -15.45
N LYS A 251 4.59 7.06 -16.60
CA LYS A 251 3.47 7.53 -17.42
C LYS A 251 2.63 6.36 -17.92
N ILE A 252 3.27 5.33 -18.51
CA ILE A 252 2.58 4.10 -18.96
C ILE A 252 1.85 3.43 -17.79
N PHE A 253 2.51 3.32 -16.65
CA PHE A 253 1.89 2.73 -15.47
C PHE A 253 0.65 3.52 -15.01
N LEU A 254 0.72 4.85 -14.98
CA LEU A 254 -0.41 5.71 -14.60
C LEU A 254 -1.56 5.63 -15.61
N GLU A 255 -1.29 5.53 -16.92
CA GLU A 255 -2.31 5.31 -17.94
C GLU A 255 -3.06 4.00 -17.67
N ILE A 256 -2.34 2.90 -17.45
CA ILE A 256 -2.95 1.59 -17.12
C ILE A 256 -3.79 1.68 -15.85
N ILE A 257 -3.29 2.33 -14.79
CA ILE A 257 -4.04 2.51 -13.54
C ILE A 257 -5.30 3.35 -13.78
N ASN A 258 -5.18 4.46 -14.50
CA ASN A 258 -6.31 5.34 -14.79
C ASN A 258 -7.40 4.61 -15.60
N ASP A 259 -7.04 3.92 -16.67
CA ASP A 259 -7.97 3.21 -17.55
C ASP A 259 -8.74 2.09 -16.81
N ASN A 260 -8.15 1.52 -15.78
CA ASN A 260 -8.74 0.38 -15.07
C ASN A 260 -9.42 0.74 -13.75
N TYR A 261 -9.10 1.87 -13.14
CA TYR A 261 -9.63 2.20 -11.81
C TYR A 261 -10.43 3.50 -11.74
N ALA A 262 -10.32 4.41 -12.72
CA ALA A 262 -11.02 5.69 -12.66
C ALA A 262 -12.55 5.56 -12.85
N ASP A 263 -13.01 4.63 -13.69
CA ASP A 263 -14.42 4.44 -14.06
C ASP A 263 -15.13 3.32 -13.28
N MET A 264 -14.47 2.72 -12.28
CA MET A 264 -15.04 1.69 -11.43
C MET A 264 -16.02 2.29 -10.36
#